data_e94ea2082520e52f3cd190b96c5fabc5
#
_entry.id   e94ea2082520e52f3cd190b96c5fabc5
#
_cell.length_a   1.000
_cell.length_b   1.000
_cell.length_c   1.000
_cell.angle_alpha   90.00
_cell.angle_beta   90.00
_cell.angle_gamma   90.00
#
_symmetry.space_group_name_H-M   'P 1'
#
loop_
_entity.id
_entity.type
_entity.pdbx_description
1 polymer ?
#
loop_
_entity_poly.entity_id
_entity_poly.type
_entity_poly.pdbx_seq_one_letter_code
_entity_poly.pdbx_strand_id
1 'polypeptide(L)'
;MKRFMAILLAGMLSLSAAVPSFAAVATNAGEWAKPSIEFAYQQGLLTDADLQKAKSPMTRKDFCKMVMRFLNVITGKEWKSAGKTPFTDCDDADVTAAYELGIIGGTDPGIFEPNSTLTREQMAIMVARVMKTCGVDLTEKAKKNPFNDTAVLFASSNKYIYQLYGIGI
;
A
#
# COMPACT_ATOMS: atom_id res chain seq x y z
N MET A 1 17.00 -7.00 -7.58
CA MET A 1 16.83 -5.68 -8.20
C MET A 1 16.60 -5.72 -9.69
N LYS A 2 17.49 -6.30 -10.53
CA LYS A 2 17.32 -6.31 -12.00
C LYS A 2 16.02 -6.97 -12.51
N ARG A 3 15.45 -7.95 -11.82
CA ARG A 3 14.24 -8.65 -12.27
C ARG A 3 12.93 -7.91 -11.90
N PHE A 4 12.89 -7.16 -10.80
CA PHE A 4 11.73 -6.37 -10.40
C PHE A 4 11.57 -5.10 -11.24
N MET A 5 12.68 -4.42 -11.51
CA MET A 5 12.68 -3.30 -12.45
C MET A 5 12.35 -3.75 -13.90
N ALA A 6 12.73 -4.97 -14.28
CA ALA A 6 12.40 -5.50 -15.60
C ALA A 6 10.89 -5.76 -15.78
N ILE A 7 10.18 -6.15 -14.73
CA ILE A 7 8.72 -6.35 -14.80
C ILE A 7 7.99 -5.00 -14.88
N LEU A 8 8.46 -3.98 -14.17
CA LEU A 8 7.93 -2.61 -14.30
C LEU A 8 8.30 -1.95 -15.64
N LEU A 9 9.51 -2.20 -16.17
CA LEU A 9 9.92 -1.67 -17.48
C LEU A 9 9.43 -2.52 -18.65
N ALA A 10 9.30 -3.85 -18.52
CA ALA A 10 8.79 -4.70 -19.60
C ALA A 10 7.29 -4.43 -19.88
N GLY A 11 6.54 -3.98 -18.88
CA GLY A 11 5.18 -3.47 -19.08
C GLY A 11 5.12 -2.17 -19.89
N MET A 12 6.21 -1.41 -19.98
CA MET A 12 6.26 -0.14 -20.72
C MET A 12 6.74 -0.28 -22.17
N LEU A 13 7.37 -1.39 -22.56
CA LEU A 13 8.04 -1.52 -23.87
C LEU A 13 7.29 -2.36 -24.91
N SER A 14 6.13 -2.91 -24.60
CA SER A 14 5.35 -3.70 -25.56
C SER A 14 4.00 -3.09 -25.96
N LEU A 15 3.74 -1.82 -25.70
CA LEU A 15 2.47 -1.17 -26.01
C LEU A 15 2.58 -0.15 -27.14
N SER A 16 2.93 -0.62 -28.35
CA SER A 16 2.53 0.04 -29.59
C SER A 16 1.31 -0.68 -30.22
N ALA A 17 0.40 -1.19 -29.41
CA ALA A 17 -0.91 -1.61 -29.83
C ALA A 17 -1.93 -0.60 -29.29
N ALA A 18 -2.82 -0.13 -30.14
CA ALA A 18 -3.86 0.85 -29.87
C ALA A 18 -4.29 0.85 -28.40
N VAL A 19 -4.03 1.95 -27.70
CA VAL A 19 -4.55 2.15 -26.34
C VAL A 19 -6.07 2.02 -26.49
N PRO A 20 -6.72 0.98 -25.96
CA PRO A 20 -8.16 0.96 -25.99
C PRO A 20 -8.64 2.24 -25.31
N SER A 21 -9.49 2.99 -26.01
CA SER A 21 -10.19 4.14 -25.42
C SER A 21 -11.09 3.58 -24.33
N PHE A 22 -10.55 3.41 -23.13
CA PHE A 22 -11.35 3.01 -21.99
C PHE A 22 -12.26 4.18 -21.63
N ALA A 23 -13.52 3.87 -21.38
CA ALA A 23 -14.43 4.83 -20.76
C ALA A 23 -13.73 5.36 -19.49
N ALA A 24 -13.60 6.68 -19.40
CA ALA A 24 -12.93 7.32 -18.28
C ALA A 24 -13.49 6.77 -16.96
N VAL A 25 -12.62 6.26 -16.13
CA VAL A 25 -13.02 5.70 -14.83
C VAL A 25 -13.70 6.79 -14.02
N ALA A 26 -14.98 6.58 -13.69
CA ALA A 26 -15.75 7.55 -12.92
C ALA A 26 -15.17 7.68 -11.51
N THR A 27 -14.48 8.78 -11.24
CA THR A 27 -13.90 9.07 -9.93
C THR A 27 -14.07 10.53 -9.59
N ASN A 28 -14.17 10.84 -8.31
CA ASN A 28 -14.18 12.21 -7.79
C ASN A 28 -12.77 12.78 -7.54
N ALA A 29 -11.72 12.07 -7.94
CA ALA A 29 -10.33 12.50 -7.78
C ALA A 29 -10.01 13.78 -8.58
N GLY A 30 -8.94 14.48 -8.16
CA GLY A 30 -8.40 15.60 -8.93
C GLY A 30 -7.79 15.14 -10.26
N GLU A 31 -7.80 16.01 -11.26
CA GLU A 31 -7.32 15.72 -12.62
C GLU A 31 -5.89 15.14 -12.64
N TRP A 32 -5.01 15.66 -11.78
CA TRP A 32 -3.62 15.21 -11.67
C TRP A 32 -3.47 13.74 -11.27
N ALA A 33 -4.44 13.19 -10.53
CA ALA A 33 -4.40 11.83 -10.02
C ALA A 33 -5.08 10.82 -10.94
N LYS A 34 -5.93 11.28 -11.88
CA LYS A 34 -6.72 10.41 -12.75
C LYS A 34 -5.90 9.34 -13.48
N PRO A 35 -4.79 9.67 -14.15
CA PRO A 35 -4.01 8.65 -14.87
C PRO A 35 -3.50 7.53 -13.97
N SER A 36 -3.02 7.88 -12.76
CA SER A 36 -2.52 6.90 -11.79
C SER A 36 -3.65 6.04 -11.20
N ILE A 37 -4.81 6.64 -10.95
CA ILE A 37 -6.00 5.94 -10.46
C ILE A 37 -6.52 4.98 -11.52
N GLU A 38 -6.61 5.43 -12.76
CA GLU A 38 -7.04 4.59 -13.89
C GLU A 38 -6.11 3.39 -14.06
N PHE A 39 -4.80 3.62 -14.06
CA PHE A 39 -3.82 2.53 -14.10
C PHE A 39 -4.01 1.55 -12.93
N ALA A 40 -4.11 2.04 -11.70
CA ALA A 40 -4.29 1.20 -10.52
C ALA A 40 -5.61 0.39 -10.57
N TYR A 41 -6.68 1.00 -11.06
CA TYR A 41 -7.97 0.33 -11.25
C TYR A 41 -7.88 -0.80 -12.28
N GLN A 42 -7.25 -0.54 -13.43
CA GLN A 42 -7.02 -1.54 -14.48
C GLN A 42 -6.18 -2.72 -14.00
N GLN A 43 -5.25 -2.48 -13.06
CA GLN A 43 -4.46 -3.53 -12.43
C GLN A 43 -5.20 -4.28 -11.31
N GLY A 44 -6.47 -3.95 -11.04
CA GLY A 44 -7.24 -4.56 -9.96
C GLY A 44 -6.81 -4.13 -8.54
N LEU A 45 -6.02 -3.07 -8.44
CA LEU A 45 -5.58 -2.52 -7.14
C LEU A 45 -6.66 -1.69 -6.46
N LEU A 46 -7.54 -1.08 -7.25
CA LEU A 46 -8.67 -0.28 -6.78
C LEU A 46 -9.99 -0.91 -7.21
N THR A 47 -11.01 -0.69 -6.41
CA THR A 47 -12.40 -1.09 -6.67
C THR A 47 -13.27 0.14 -6.96
N ASP A 48 -14.49 -0.06 -7.47
CA ASP A 48 -15.46 1.02 -7.65
C ASP A 48 -15.73 1.79 -6.34
N ALA A 49 -15.76 1.08 -5.22
CA ALA A 49 -15.92 1.71 -3.91
C ALA A 49 -14.74 2.62 -3.53
N ASP A 50 -13.52 2.24 -3.89
CA ASP A 50 -12.32 3.08 -3.68
C ASP A 50 -12.38 4.35 -4.56
N LEU A 51 -12.83 4.22 -5.80
CA LEU A 51 -12.97 5.35 -6.73
C LEU A 51 -13.94 6.41 -6.23
N GLN A 52 -15.04 6.00 -5.62
CA GLN A 52 -16.03 6.92 -5.03
C GLN A 52 -15.51 7.64 -3.79
N LYS A 53 -14.50 7.09 -3.15
CA LYS A 53 -13.88 7.63 -1.94
C LYS A 53 -12.57 8.38 -2.18
N ALA A 54 -12.17 8.65 -3.43
CA ALA A 54 -10.85 9.17 -3.77
C ALA A 54 -10.49 10.52 -3.09
N LYS A 55 -11.48 11.31 -2.65
CA LYS A 55 -11.30 12.55 -1.87
C LYS A 55 -11.52 12.37 -0.36
N SER A 56 -11.91 11.19 0.08
CA SER A 56 -12.16 10.94 1.51
C SER A 56 -10.86 10.56 2.21
N PRO A 57 -10.72 10.87 3.50
CA PRO A 57 -9.62 10.34 4.28
C PRO A 57 -9.59 8.81 4.24
N MET A 58 -8.41 8.23 4.01
CA MET A 58 -8.22 6.79 3.98
C MET A 58 -8.33 6.21 5.39
N THR A 59 -9.19 5.21 5.58
CA THR A 59 -9.23 4.50 6.86
C THR A 59 -8.13 3.44 6.93
N ARG A 60 -7.77 3.02 8.15
CA ARG A 60 -6.80 1.94 8.37
C ARG A 60 -7.24 0.64 7.71
N LYS A 61 -8.53 0.31 7.80
CA LYS A 61 -9.10 -0.88 7.17
C LYS A 61 -9.08 -0.80 5.64
N ASP A 62 -9.50 0.33 5.05
CA ASP A 62 -9.52 0.48 3.59
C ASP A 62 -8.10 0.36 3.01
N PHE A 63 -7.11 0.97 3.67
CA PHE A 63 -5.71 0.84 3.25
C PHE A 63 -5.19 -0.59 3.39
N CYS A 64 -5.55 -1.29 4.46
CA CYS A 64 -5.19 -2.70 4.64
C CYS A 64 -5.72 -3.57 3.51
N LYS A 65 -6.98 -3.41 3.12
CA LYS A 65 -7.58 -4.10 1.97
C LYS A 65 -6.86 -3.80 0.65
N MET A 66 -6.52 -2.53 0.42
CA MET A 66 -5.76 -2.13 -0.76
C MET A 66 -4.37 -2.80 -0.79
N VAL A 67 -3.70 -2.85 0.35
CA VAL A 67 -2.40 -3.53 0.49
C VAL A 67 -2.50 -5.03 0.20
N MET A 68 -3.54 -5.70 0.67
CA MET A 68 -3.74 -7.13 0.38
C MET A 68 -4.01 -7.37 -1.11
N ARG A 69 -4.81 -6.52 -1.76
CA ARG A 69 -4.99 -6.58 -3.22
C ARG A 69 -3.66 -6.38 -3.96
N PHE A 70 -2.87 -5.39 -3.53
CA PHE A 70 -1.55 -5.15 -4.12
C PHE A 70 -0.64 -6.38 -4.01
N LEU A 71 -0.58 -7.01 -2.83
CA LEU A 71 0.18 -8.25 -2.64
C LEU A 71 -0.29 -9.37 -3.56
N ASN A 72 -1.60 -9.58 -3.68
CA ASN A 72 -2.17 -10.61 -4.54
C ASN A 72 -1.78 -10.38 -6.00
N VAL A 73 -1.89 -9.16 -6.49
CA VAL A 73 -1.54 -8.79 -7.88
C VAL A 73 -0.04 -8.97 -8.13
N ILE A 74 0.82 -8.44 -7.25
CA ILE A 74 2.28 -8.47 -7.45
C ILE A 74 2.86 -9.87 -7.31
N THR A 75 2.33 -10.66 -6.39
CA THR A 75 2.88 -12.01 -6.13
C THR A 75 2.19 -13.10 -6.95
N GLY A 76 1.06 -12.81 -7.57
CA GLY A 76 0.20 -13.79 -8.23
C GLY A 76 -0.37 -14.84 -7.27
N LYS A 77 -0.37 -14.57 -5.96
CA LYS A 77 -0.87 -15.45 -4.91
C LYS A 77 -2.04 -14.79 -4.22
N GLU A 78 -3.02 -15.58 -3.86
CA GLU A 78 -4.10 -15.12 -3.00
C GLU A 78 -3.71 -15.34 -1.55
N TRP A 79 -3.41 -14.24 -0.86
CA TRP A 79 -3.08 -14.26 0.55
C TRP A 79 -4.37 -14.21 1.38
N LYS A 80 -4.67 -15.30 2.06
CA LYS A 80 -5.84 -15.43 2.94
C LYS A 80 -5.39 -15.74 4.35
N SER A 81 -6.11 -15.21 5.32
CA SER A 81 -5.92 -15.64 6.72
C SER A 81 -6.37 -17.08 6.91
N ALA A 82 -5.60 -17.83 7.69
CA ALA A 82 -5.94 -19.17 8.16
C ALA A 82 -6.47 -19.16 9.61
N GLY A 83 -6.40 -18.03 10.30
CA GLY A 83 -6.66 -17.89 11.72
C GLY A 83 -7.85 -16.99 12.07
N LYS A 84 -8.02 -16.80 13.39
CA LYS A 84 -8.93 -15.82 13.94
C LYS A 84 -8.23 -14.48 14.07
N THR A 85 -9.00 -13.40 13.88
CA THR A 85 -8.49 -12.05 14.12
C THR A 85 -7.98 -11.90 15.56
N PRO A 86 -6.83 -11.26 15.78
CA PRO A 86 -6.37 -10.92 17.12
C PRO A 86 -7.09 -9.70 17.70
N PHE A 87 -7.91 -9.03 16.89
CA PHE A 87 -8.56 -7.77 17.22
C PHE A 87 -10.00 -7.96 17.66
N THR A 88 -10.41 -7.28 18.71
CA THR A 88 -11.79 -7.33 19.24
C THR A 88 -12.74 -6.38 18.53
N ASP A 89 -12.20 -5.37 17.85
CA ASP A 89 -12.93 -4.31 17.17
C ASP A 89 -12.94 -4.45 15.63
N CYS A 90 -12.34 -5.52 15.09
CA CYS A 90 -12.27 -5.75 13.65
C CYS A 90 -12.25 -7.26 13.34
N ASP A 91 -13.30 -7.72 12.67
CA ASP A 91 -13.41 -9.09 12.15
C ASP A 91 -13.39 -9.05 10.60
N ASP A 92 -12.24 -8.69 10.03
CA ASP A 92 -12.03 -8.57 8.59
C ASP A 92 -10.88 -9.49 8.16
N ALA A 93 -11.12 -10.35 7.17
CA ALA A 93 -10.18 -11.37 6.73
C ALA A 93 -8.88 -10.75 6.16
N ASP A 94 -8.96 -9.64 5.43
CA ASP A 94 -7.78 -8.94 4.89
C ASP A 94 -6.94 -8.33 6.03
N VAL A 95 -7.60 -7.78 7.05
CA VAL A 95 -6.92 -7.25 8.24
C VAL A 95 -6.22 -8.38 9.00
N THR A 96 -6.88 -9.52 9.16
CA THR A 96 -6.28 -10.69 9.83
C THR A 96 -5.08 -11.22 9.03
N ALA A 97 -5.20 -11.37 7.71
CA ALA A 97 -4.10 -11.80 6.85
C ALA A 97 -2.92 -10.83 6.89
N ALA A 98 -3.18 -9.52 6.84
CA ALA A 98 -2.12 -8.51 6.93
C ALA A 98 -1.41 -8.52 8.29
N TYR A 99 -2.12 -8.84 9.36
CA TYR A 99 -1.52 -9.04 10.68
C TYR A 99 -0.62 -10.28 10.72
N GLU A 100 -1.10 -11.41 10.23
CA GLU A 100 -0.32 -12.66 10.14
C GLU A 100 0.96 -12.49 9.32
N LEU A 101 0.91 -11.67 8.27
CA LEU A 101 2.07 -11.31 7.45
C LEU A 101 2.99 -10.27 8.11
N GLY A 102 2.64 -9.75 9.28
CA GLY A 102 3.42 -8.73 9.99
C GLY A 102 3.40 -7.35 9.31
N ILE A 103 2.46 -7.11 8.39
CA ILE A 103 2.30 -5.83 7.69
C ILE A 103 1.70 -4.78 8.60
N ILE A 104 0.71 -5.17 9.39
CA ILE A 104 0.05 -4.30 10.37
C ILE A 104 0.29 -4.75 11.80
N GLY A 105 -0.04 -3.88 12.74
CA GLY A 105 -0.21 -4.17 14.16
C GLY A 105 -1.44 -3.45 14.67
N GLY A 106 -1.80 -3.70 15.92
CA GLY A 106 -2.80 -2.92 16.64
C GLY A 106 -2.28 -1.53 17.01
N THR A 107 -3.19 -0.64 17.39
CA THR A 107 -2.89 0.63 18.06
C THR A 107 -2.66 0.38 19.54
N ASP A 108 -3.38 -0.59 20.10
CA ASP A 108 -3.26 -1.11 21.45
C ASP A 108 -3.42 -2.65 21.43
N PRO A 109 -3.12 -3.36 22.53
CA PRO A 109 -3.32 -4.80 22.63
C PRO A 109 -4.77 -5.21 22.29
N GLY A 110 -4.93 -5.94 21.19
CA GLY A 110 -6.24 -6.42 20.73
C GLY A 110 -7.13 -5.36 20.07
N ILE A 111 -6.62 -4.16 19.76
CA ILE A 111 -7.37 -3.07 19.13
C ILE A 111 -6.69 -2.67 17.81
N PHE A 112 -7.48 -2.61 16.74
CA PHE A 112 -7.00 -2.23 15.39
C PHE A 112 -7.42 -0.82 14.98
N GLU A 113 -8.56 -0.33 15.43
CA GLU A 113 -9.19 0.93 15.02
C GLU A 113 -9.49 1.00 13.52
N PRO A 114 -10.33 0.11 12.97
CA PRO A 114 -10.52 -0.06 11.54
C PRO A 114 -10.99 1.21 10.82
N ASN A 115 -11.77 2.05 11.50
CA ASN A 115 -12.38 3.25 10.94
C ASN A 115 -11.59 4.53 11.21
N SER A 116 -10.52 4.47 11.99
CA SER A 116 -9.63 5.61 12.22
C SER A 116 -8.90 6.01 10.93
N THR A 117 -8.70 7.30 10.76
CA THR A 117 -7.92 7.83 9.62
C THR A 117 -6.47 7.38 9.71
N LEU A 118 -5.95 6.86 8.62
CA LEU A 118 -4.56 6.45 8.52
C LEU A 118 -3.64 7.67 8.40
N THR A 119 -2.62 7.75 9.26
CA THR A 119 -1.59 8.79 9.14
C THR A 119 -0.56 8.44 8.07
N ARG A 120 0.14 9.45 7.53
CA ARG A 120 1.24 9.24 6.58
C ARG A 120 2.36 8.36 7.18
N GLU A 121 2.64 8.53 8.46
CA GLU A 121 3.61 7.74 9.20
C GLU A 121 3.20 6.25 9.24
N GLN A 122 1.96 5.98 9.62
CA GLN A 122 1.41 4.61 9.63
C GLN A 122 1.41 3.99 8.23
N MET A 123 1.06 4.77 7.20
CA MET A 123 1.12 4.35 5.81
C MET A 123 2.54 3.94 5.41
N ALA A 124 3.55 4.76 5.72
CA ALA A 124 4.94 4.46 5.41
C ALA A 124 5.42 3.15 6.06
N ILE A 125 5.04 2.90 7.32
CA ILE A 125 5.34 1.64 8.00
C ILE A 125 4.73 0.45 7.24
N MET A 126 3.46 0.54 6.89
CA MET A 126 2.75 -0.55 6.19
C MET A 126 3.37 -0.79 4.81
N VAL A 127 3.63 0.26 4.02
CA VAL A 127 4.27 0.15 2.70
C VAL A 127 5.64 -0.51 2.80
N ALA A 128 6.49 -0.10 3.73
CA ALA A 128 7.81 -0.71 3.91
C ALA A 128 7.73 -2.20 4.26
N ARG A 129 6.76 -2.58 5.11
CA ARG A 129 6.55 -3.99 5.47
C ARG A 129 6.03 -4.81 4.28
N VAL A 130 5.13 -4.25 3.47
CA VAL A 130 4.67 -4.87 2.22
C VAL A 130 5.83 -5.09 1.26
N MET A 131 6.65 -4.07 1.02
CA MET A 131 7.83 -4.18 0.16
C MET A 131 8.76 -5.30 0.61
N LYS A 132 8.98 -5.40 1.93
CA LYS A 132 9.75 -6.49 2.52
C LYS A 132 9.09 -7.86 2.27
N THR A 133 7.78 -7.98 2.43
CA THR A 133 7.03 -9.21 2.14
C THR A 133 7.14 -9.60 0.67
N CYS A 134 7.22 -8.62 -0.23
CA CYS A 134 7.50 -8.84 -1.66
C CYS A 134 8.99 -9.17 -1.96
N GLY A 135 9.85 -9.30 -0.96
CA GLY A 135 11.27 -9.61 -1.13
C GLY A 135 12.13 -8.42 -1.55
N VAL A 136 11.63 -7.19 -1.43
CA VAL A 136 12.43 -5.99 -1.70
C VAL A 136 13.45 -5.80 -0.57
N ASP A 137 14.72 -5.66 -0.95
CA ASP A 137 15.77 -5.33 0.01
C ASP A 137 15.67 -3.85 0.41
N LEU A 138 15.38 -3.62 1.67
CA LEU A 138 15.27 -2.30 2.29
C LEU A 138 16.50 -1.97 3.17
N THR A 139 17.62 -2.65 2.95
CA THR A 139 18.84 -2.41 3.75
C THR A 139 19.56 -1.14 3.32
N GLU A 140 19.40 -0.71 2.07
CA GLU A 140 19.87 0.60 1.63
C GLU A 140 19.11 1.69 2.37
N LYS A 141 19.82 2.39 3.23
CA LYS A 141 19.27 3.49 4.02
C LYS A 141 19.63 4.81 3.38
N ALA A 142 18.75 5.78 3.47
CA ALA A 142 19.12 7.16 3.21
C ALA A 142 20.34 7.54 4.08
N LYS A 143 21.38 8.02 3.43
CA LYS A 143 22.62 8.43 4.13
C LYS A 143 22.41 9.68 4.99
N LYS A 144 21.35 10.43 4.76
CA LYS A 144 21.00 11.66 5.46
C LYS A 144 19.49 11.78 5.57
N ASN A 145 19.00 12.23 6.72
CA ASN A 145 17.60 12.56 6.89
C ASN A 145 17.22 13.78 6.00
N PRO A 146 16.35 13.62 5.01
CA PRO A 146 15.90 14.72 4.16
C PRO A 146 14.77 15.53 4.78
N PHE A 147 14.19 15.05 5.88
CA PHE A 147 13.00 15.62 6.50
C PHE A 147 13.36 16.40 7.76
N ASN A 148 12.77 17.57 7.94
CA ASN A 148 13.02 18.44 9.08
C ASN A 148 12.06 18.21 10.25
N ASP A 149 10.98 17.44 10.04
CA ASP A 149 9.87 17.23 10.96
C ASP A 149 9.88 15.84 11.63
N THR A 150 10.95 15.09 11.49
CA THR A 150 11.04 13.73 12.03
C THR A 150 11.06 13.66 13.57
N ALA A 151 11.25 14.79 14.24
CA ALA A 151 11.23 14.86 15.71
C ALA A 151 9.82 14.56 16.30
N VAL A 152 8.76 14.72 15.50
CA VAL A 152 7.38 14.43 15.90
C VAL A 152 6.94 13.01 15.60
N LEU A 153 7.78 12.22 14.92
CA LEU A 153 7.51 10.84 14.58
C LEU A 153 7.90 9.90 15.72
N PHE A 154 7.24 8.76 15.81
CA PHE A 154 7.69 7.71 16.70
C PHE A 154 9.09 7.21 16.27
N ALA A 155 9.98 7.02 17.22
CA ALA A 155 11.36 6.57 16.93
C ALA A 155 11.40 5.25 16.12
N SER A 156 10.41 4.38 16.32
CA SER A 156 10.25 3.13 15.58
C SER A 156 9.88 3.32 14.10
N SER A 157 9.27 4.45 13.75
CA SER A 157 8.79 4.74 12.38
C SER A 157 9.90 5.29 11.50
N ASN A 158 10.83 6.03 12.06
CA ASN A 158 11.94 6.66 11.33
C ASN A 158 12.69 5.67 10.45
N LYS A 159 12.95 4.48 10.94
CA LYS A 159 13.62 3.42 10.18
C LYS A 159 12.89 3.10 8.86
N TYR A 160 11.56 3.01 8.86
CA TYR A 160 10.78 2.68 7.67
C TYR A 160 10.74 3.84 6.67
N ILE A 161 10.62 5.07 7.17
CA ILE A 161 10.66 6.29 6.35
C ILE A 161 12.00 6.41 5.63
N TYR A 162 13.12 6.20 6.36
CA TYR A 162 14.45 6.22 5.75
C TYR A 162 14.68 5.10 4.74
N GLN A 163 14.13 3.93 5.00
CA GLN A 163 14.21 2.80 4.07
C GLN A 163 13.46 3.10 2.77
N LEU A 164 12.24 3.62 2.84
CA LEU A 164 11.47 3.99 1.66
C LEU A 164 12.15 5.11 0.88
N TYR A 165 12.60 6.16 1.55
CA TYR A 165 13.35 7.24 0.92
C TYR A 165 14.64 6.74 0.24
N GLY A 166 15.34 5.81 0.86
CA GLY A 166 16.57 5.21 0.32
C GLY A 166 16.36 4.46 -1.00
N ILE A 167 15.15 3.96 -1.27
CA ILE A 167 14.77 3.29 -2.52
C ILE A 167 13.96 4.17 -3.47
N GLY A 168 13.82 5.47 -3.17
CA GLY A 168 13.18 6.45 -4.03
C GLY A 168 11.65 6.55 -3.90
N ILE A 169 11.08 6.15 -2.76
CA ILE A 169 9.65 6.26 -2.42
C ILE A 169 9.43 7.34 -1.36
#